data_859d1bb882b2a85e8a46990bd1c61b0e
#
_entry.id   859d1bb882b2a85e8a46990bd1c61b0e
#
_cell.length_a   1.000
_cell.length_b   1.000
_cell.length_c   1.000
_cell.angle_alpha   90.00
_cell.angle_beta   90.00
_cell.angle_gamma   90.00
#
_symmetry.space_group_name_H-M   'P 1'
#
loop_
_entity.id
_entity.type
_entity.pdbx_description
1 polymer ?
#
loop_
_entity_poly.entity_id
_entity_poly.type
_entity_poly.pdbx_seq_one_letter_code
_entity_poly.pdbx_strand_id
1 'polypeptide(L)'
;IFPEKEYLDETVLLNSFKTGAFKIAIAHQLPICPMVFLDCKRKYPWGTSHGHPGLLRVSVLPPTATAGLKSEDALLLLQKTYDTIHTELLNDKKQAAVNAIKVWKRYNLN
;
A
#
# COMPACT_ATOMS: atom_id res chain seq x y z
N ILE A 1 -9.09 -7.54 0.54
CA ILE A 1 -7.94 -8.21 1.18
C ILE A 1 -6.78 -7.23 1.31
N PHE A 2 -6.14 -7.24 2.45
CA PHE A 2 -4.93 -6.47 2.71
C PHE A 2 -3.72 -7.39 2.56
N PRO A 3 -2.94 -7.26 1.48
CA PRO A 3 -1.86 -8.20 1.19
C PRO A 3 -0.57 -7.94 1.97
N GLU A 4 -0.38 -6.76 2.57
CA GLU A 4 0.81 -6.47 3.36
C GLU A 4 0.99 -7.46 4.49
N LYS A 5 2.25 -7.87 4.72
CA LYS A 5 2.55 -8.85 5.77
C LYS A 5 2.31 -8.28 7.17
N GLU A 6 3.07 -7.26 7.52
CA GLU A 6 3.03 -6.69 8.85
C GLU A 6 3.51 -5.24 8.82
N TYR A 7 3.06 -4.45 9.78
CA TYR A 7 3.55 -3.10 9.99
C TYR A 7 4.70 -3.12 10.99
N LEU A 8 5.87 -3.50 10.53
CA LEU A 8 7.05 -3.61 11.38
C LEU A 8 7.81 -2.28 11.52
N ASP A 9 7.71 -1.42 10.52
CA ASP A 9 8.47 -0.19 10.48
C ASP A 9 7.66 0.91 9.80
N GLU A 10 7.41 2.00 10.53
CA GLU A 10 6.67 3.16 10.03
C GLU A 10 7.41 3.90 8.92
N THR A 11 8.73 3.78 8.85
CA THR A 11 9.54 4.45 7.83
C THR A 11 9.40 3.80 6.45
N VAL A 12 8.95 2.56 6.41
CA VAL A 12 8.73 1.82 5.16
C VAL A 12 7.41 2.27 4.54
N LEU A 13 7.46 2.73 3.30
CA LEU A 13 6.28 3.23 2.60
C LEU A 13 5.27 2.12 2.34
N LEU A 14 5.74 0.95 1.94
CA LEU A 14 4.89 -0.21 1.67
C LEU A 14 5.67 -1.48 2.02
N ASN A 15 5.14 -2.27 2.93
CA ASN A 15 5.75 -3.53 3.35
C ASN A 15 5.53 -4.63 2.30
N SER A 16 6.30 -5.69 2.38
CA SER A 16 6.20 -6.81 1.45
C SER A 16 4.82 -7.48 1.52
N PHE A 17 4.41 -8.06 0.40
CA PHE A 17 3.10 -8.70 0.26
C PHE A 17 3.17 -10.20 0.50
N LYS A 18 2.07 -10.76 1.01
CA LYS A 18 1.83 -12.20 1.07
C LYS A 18 1.26 -12.68 -0.26
N THR A 19 1.57 -13.93 -0.62
CA THR A 19 1.15 -14.51 -1.91
C THR A 19 -0.29 -15.03 -1.91
N GLY A 20 -0.91 -15.20 -0.75
CA GLY A 20 -2.21 -15.86 -0.62
C GLY A 20 -3.32 -15.27 -1.49
N ALA A 21 -3.48 -13.95 -1.44
CA ALA A 21 -4.51 -13.27 -2.25
C ALA A 21 -4.32 -13.48 -3.74
N PHE A 22 -3.07 -13.47 -4.21
CA PHE A 22 -2.73 -13.65 -5.63
C PHE A 22 -2.98 -15.08 -6.09
N LYS A 23 -2.65 -16.06 -5.25
CA LYS A 23 -2.94 -17.47 -5.53
C LYS A 23 -4.44 -17.73 -5.64
N ILE A 24 -5.22 -17.16 -4.73
CA ILE A 24 -6.69 -17.29 -4.76
C ILE A 24 -7.26 -16.65 -6.02
N ALA A 25 -6.81 -15.44 -6.36
CA ALA A 25 -7.27 -14.74 -7.55
C ALA A 25 -6.99 -15.55 -8.82
N ILE A 26 -5.81 -16.13 -8.92
CA ILE A 26 -5.42 -16.96 -10.07
C ILE A 26 -6.25 -18.26 -10.12
N ALA A 27 -6.39 -18.93 -8.97
CA ALA A 27 -7.14 -20.20 -8.90
C ALA A 27 -8.58 -20.04 -9.36
N HIS A 28 -9.20 -18.92 -9.05
CA HIS A 28 -10.58 -18.62 -9.43
C HIS A 28 -10.68 -17.67 -10.62
N GLN A 29 -9.57 -17.32 -11.24
CA GLN A 29 -9.50 -16.42 -12.38
C GLN A 29 -10.23 -15.09 -12.17
N LEU A 30 -10.12 -14.55 -10.95
CA LEU A 30 -10.70 -13.27 -10.59
C LEU A 30 -9.71 -12.14 -10.87
N PRO A 31 -10.15 -11.04 -11.46
CA PRO A 31 -9.28 -9.89 -11.66
C PRO A 31 -8.89 -9.27 -10.32
N ILE A 32 -7.69 -8.70 -10.27
CA ILE A 32 -7.22 -7.96 -9.10
C ILE A 32 -7.39 -6.47 -9.37
N CYS A 33 -8.13 -5.80 -8.49
CA CYS A 33 -8.30 -4.36 -8.53
C CYS A 33 -7.54 -3.73 -7.37
N PRO A 34 -6.38 -3.11 -7.60
CA PRO A 34 -5.63 -2.48 -6.51
C PRO A 34 -6.34 -1.23 -6.02
N MET A 35 -6.43 -1.10 -4.71
CA MET A 35 -6.94 0.11 -4.06
C MET A 35 -5.87 0.64 -3.11
N VAL A 36 -5.52 1.91 -3.26
CA VAL A 36 -4.47 2.55 -2.48
C VAL A 36 -5.08 3.57 -1.55
N PHE A 37 -4.87 3.37 -0.24
CA PHE A 37 -5.31 4.30 0.79
C PHE A 37 -4.20 5.32 1.04
N LEU A 38 -4.41 6.55 0.57
CA LEU A 38 -3.36 7.55 0.53
C LEU A 38 -3.14 8.30 1.85
N ASP A 39 -4.15 8.36 2.71
CA ASP A 39 -4.14 9.24 3.88
C ASP A 39 -4.05 8.53 5.23
N CYS A 40 -3.94 7.20 5.26
CA CYS A 40 -4.00 6.44 6.52
C CYS A 40 -2.93 6.88 7.52
N LYS A 41 -1.67 6.94 7.10
CA LYS A 41 -0.56 7.37 7.97
C LYS A 41 -0.68 8.83 8.38
N ARG A 42 -1.25 9.68 7.53
CA ARG A 42 -1.45 11.09 7.79
C ARG A 42 -2.58 11.32 8.79
N LYS A 43 -3.67 10.55 8.66
CA LYS A 43 -4.85 10.71 9.53
C LYS A 43 -4.67 10.06 10.89
N TYR A 44 -3.97 8.94 10.94
CA TYR A 44 -3.69 8.23 12.19
C TYR A 44 -2.24 7.71 12.17
N PRO A 45 -1.27 8.55 12.53
CA PRO A 45 0.13 8.13 12.53
C PRO A 45 0.37 7.00 13.51
N TRP A 46 1.26 6.09 13.13
CA TRP A 46 1.62 4.96 13.97
C TRP A 46 2.33 5.43 15.24
N GLY A 47 2.06 4.75 16.34
CA GLY A 47 2.68 5.09 17.64
C GLY A 47 2.08 6.29 18.33
N THR A 48 0.99 6.84 17.82
CA THR A 48 0.24 7.90 18.47
C THR A 48 -1.17 7.46 18.82
N SER A 49 -1.75 8.07 19.85
CA SER A 49 -3.16 7.85 20.19
C SER A 49 -4.07 8.93 19.56
N HIS A 50 -3.53 9.77 18.71
CA HIS A 50 -4.23 10.93 18.16
C HIS A 50 -4.44 10.77 16.65
N GLY A 51 -5.71 10.66 16.26
CA GLY A 51 -6.12 10.73 14.87
C GLY A 51 -6.57 12.12 14.49
N HIS A 52 -6.70 12.37 13.20
CA HIS A 52 -7.21 13.62 12.66
C HIS A 52 -8.45 13.35 11.81
N PRO A 53 -9.56 14.09 12.01
CA PRO A 53 -10.71 13.96 11.11
C PRO A 53 -10.40 14.54 9.74
N GLY A 54 -11.19 14.15 8.75
CA GLY A 54 -11.08 14.67 7.41
C GLY A 54 -11.28 13.60 6.35
N LEU A 55 -10.95 13.94 5.11
CA LEU A 55 -11.10 13.05 3.98
C LEU A 55 -10.02 11.97 3.98
N LEU A 56 -10.43 10.74 3.73
CA LEU A 56 -9.55 9.63 3.43
C LEU A 56 -9.62 9.34 1.93
N ARG A 57 -8.56 9.68 1.22
CA ARG A 57 -8.52 9.47 -0.23
C ARG A 57 -8.18 8.02 -0.53
N VAL A 58 -8.88 7.47 -1.51
CA VAL A 58 -8.62 6.12 -2.01
C VAL A 58 -8.43 6.21 -3.53
N SER A 59 -7.30 5.71 -4.01
CA SER A 59 -7.04 5.59 -5.44
C SER A 59 -7.38 4.17 -5.88
N VAL A 60 -8.33 4.04 -6.80
CA VAL A 60 -8.71 2.76 -7.39
C VAL A 60 -7.99 2.64 -8.72
N LEU A 61 -7.07 1.70 -8.82
CA LEU A 61 -6.23 1.51 -10.00
C LEU A 61 -6.89 0.55 -10.99
N PRO A 62 -6.49 0.58 -12.27
CA PRO A 62 -7.05 -0.33 -13.26
C PRO A 62 -6.90 -1.79 -12.85
N PRO A 63 -7.94 -2.62 -13.01
CA PRO A 63 -7.87 -4.02 -12.66
C PRO A 63 -6.90 -4.78 -13.57
N THR A 64 -6.22 -5.78 -12.98
CA THR A 64 -5.33 -6.68 -13.69
C THR A 64 -6.04 -8.02 -13.87
N ALA A 65 -6.14 -8.47 -15.12
CA ALA A 65 -6.75 -9.77 -15.43
C ALA A 65 -5.85 -10.91 -14.99
N THR A 66 -6.46 -11.98 -14.49
CA THR A 66 -5.76 -13.23 -14.10
C THR A 66 -6.06 -14.38 -15.06
N ALA A 67 -6.91 -14.17 -16.07
CA ALA A 67 -7.27 -15.18 -17.03
C ALA A 67 -6.03 -15.73 -17.74
N GLY A 68 -5.90 -17.05 -17.78
CA GLY A 68 -4.75 -17.71 -18.39
C GLY A 68 -3.50 -17.77 -17.52
N LEU A 69 -3.50 -17.18 -16.34
CA LEU A 69 -2.37 -17.29 -15.42
C LEU A 69 -2.40 -18.60 -14.63
N LYS A 70 -1.22 -19.11 -14.34
CA LYS A 70 -1.00 -20.32 -13.54
C LYS A 70 -0.51 -19.94 -12.14
N SER A 71 -0.55 -20.88 -11.19
CA SER A 71 -0.06 -20.64 -9.84
C SER A 71 1.42 -20.21 -9.79
N GLU A 72 2.21 -20.59 -10.79
CA GLU A 72 3.60 -20.16 -10.94
C GLU A 72 3.71 -18.65 -11.18
N ASP A 73 2.69 -18.04 -11.76
CA ASP A 73 2.66 -16.62 -12.08
C ASP A 73 2.28 -15.73 -10.86
N ALA A 74 1.97 -16.34 -9.72
CA ALA A 74 1.54 -15.61 -8.53
C ALA A 74 2.57 -14.59 -8.05
N LEU A 75 3.87 -14.94 -8.09
CA LEU A 75 4.94 -14.01 -7.68
C LEU A 75 5.08 -12.84 -8.65
N LEU A 76 4.95 -13.09 -9.96
CA LEU A 76 5.00 -12.02 -10.95
C LEU A 76 3.82 -11.07 -10.80
N LEU A 77 2.63 -11.61 -10.57
CA LEU A 77 1.43 -10.82 -10.34
C LEU A 77 1.55 -9.99 -9.06
N LEU A 78 2.06 -10.60 -7.99
CA LEU A 78 2.35 -9.91 -6.73
C LEU A 78 3.31 -8.75 -6.96
N GLN A 79 4.42 -8.98 -7.64
CA GLN A 79 5.43 -7.96 -7.88
C GLN A 79 4.86 -6.81 -8.71
N LYS A 80 4.11 -7.11 -9.75
CA LYS A 80 3.46 -6.11 -10.59
C LYS A 80 2.49 -5.25 -9.77
N THR A 81 1.67 -5.87 -8.94
CA THR A 81 0.70 -5.18 -8.09
C THR A 81 1.41 -4.33 -7.04
N TYR A 82 2.45 -4.87 -6.41
CA TYR A 82 3.28 -4.16 -5.45
C TYR A 82 3.88 -2.89 -6.07
N ASP A 83 4.50 -3.02 -7.23
CA ASP A 83 5.14 -1.89 -7.91
C ASP A 83 4.12 -0.82 -8.29
N THR A 84 2.94 -1.22 -8.73
CA THR A 84 1.86 -0.31 -9.08
C THR A 84 1.39 0.49 -7.87
N ILE A 85 1.15 -0.17 -6.75
CA ILE A 85 0.74 0.48 -5.50
C ILE A 85 1.86 1.36 -4.95
N HIS A 86 3.09 0.87 -4.95
CA HIS A 86 4.24 1.61 -4.46
C HIS A 86 4.47 2.90 -5.25
N THR A 87 4.34 2.83 -6.58
CA THR A 87 4.46 4.00 -7.45
C THR A 87 3.38 5.04 -7.15
N GLU A 88 2.14 4.60 -6.95
CA GLU A 88 1.04 5.49 -6.59
C GLU A 88 1.30 6.21 -5.26
N LEU A 89 1.81 5.49 -4.27
CA LEU A 89 2.18 6.07 -2.97
C LEU A 89 3.34 7.06 -3.09
N LEU A 90 4.35 6.73 -3.90
CA LEU A 90 5.49 7.63 -4.13
C LEU A 90 5.08 8.94 -4.80
N ASN A 91 4.13 8.89 -5.71
CA ASN A 91 3.67 10.04 -6.46
C ASN A 91 2.69 10.93 -5.66
N ASP A 92 2.26 10.49 -4.49
CA ASP A 92 1.36 11.29 -3.66
C ASP A 92 2.11 12.41 -2.95
N LYS A 93 1.88 13.64 -3.37
CA LYS A 93 2.52 14.83 -2.82
C LYS A 93 2.18 15.08 -1.35
N LYS A 94 0.97 14.74 -0.92
CA LYS A 94 0.56 14.91 0.48
C LYS A 94 1.31 13.95 1.40
N GLN A 95 1.53 12.72 0.94
CA GLN A 95 2.29 11.74 1.70
C GLN A 95 3.76 12.15 1.80
N ALA A 96 4.33 12.65 0.73
CA ALA A 96 5.70 13.16 0.73
C ALA A 96 5.87 14.32 1.72
N ALA A 97 4.91 15.24 1.77
CA ALA A 97 4.93 16.36 2.72
C ALA A 97 4.89 15.88 4.18
N VAL A 98 4.07 14.87 4.50
CA VAL A 98 3.99 14.28 5.83
C VAL A 98 5.32 13.62 6.22
N ASN A 99 5.93 12.91 5.31
CA ASN A 99 7.23 12.27 5.55
C ASN A 99 8.32 13.31 5.81
N ALA A 100 8.31 14.40 5.07
CA ALA A 100 9.24 15.51 5.27
C ALA A 100 9.06 16.14 6.67
N ILE A 101 7.82 16.36 7.11
CA ILE A 101 7.52 16.88 8.44
C ILE A 101 8.00 15.92 9.54
N LYS A 102 7.81 14.62 9.37
CA LYS A 102 8.28 13.63 10.34
C LYS A 102 9.80 13.64 10.47
N VAL A 103 10.51 13.72 9.36
CA VAL A 103 11.97 13.82 9.36
C VAL A 103 12.40 15.10 10.08
N TRP A 104 11.77 16.23 9.77
CA TRP A 104 12.03 17.50 10.44
C TRP A 104 11.82 17.40 11.95
N LYS A 105 10.70 16.84 12.39
CA LYS A 105 10.39 16.66 13.82
C LYS A 105 11.40 15.75 14.52
N ARG A 106 11.87 14.70 13.85
CA ARG A 106 12.87 13.79 14.42
C ARG A 106 14.17 14.50 14.78
N TYR A 107 14.59 15.46 13.95
CA TYR A 107 15.88 16.15 14.14
C TYR A 107 15.78 17.49 14.90
N ASN A 108 14.62 18.12 14.92
CA ASN A 108 14.45 19.48 15.45
C ASN A 108 13.55 19.58 16.70
N LEU A 109 12.90 18.50 17.09
CA LEU A 109 12.08 18.46 18.30
C LEU A 109 12.82 17.76 19.43
N ASN A 110 12.92 18.44 20.50
CA ASN A 110 13.33 17.84 21.75
C ASN A 110 12.15 17.62 22.65
#